data_d2d08e14d2c4134da00acbc3eb82d7a9
#
_entry.id   d2d08e14d2c4134da00acbc3eb82d7a9
#
_cell.length_a   1.000
_cell.length_b   1.000
_cell.length_c   1.000
_cell.angle_alpha   90.00
_cell.angle_beta   90.00
_cell.angle_gamma   90.00
#
_symmetry.space_group_name_H-M   'P 1'
#
loop_
_entity.id
_entity.type
_entity.pdbx_description
1 polymer ?
#
loop_
_entity_poly.entity_id
_entity_poly.type
_entity_poly.pdbx_seq_one_letter_code
_entity_poly.pdbx_strand_id
1 'polypeptide(L)'
;MKESRLFQILYFLLERGHTTAPELAERFEVSVRTIYRDLDALSGAGIPIYVTTGRKGGVQLLDQYRLDRSLFSDGEKREILAVLQSVAVSGAYERELLTKLSALFGVRSDSWFEVDFSRWGNGARDKALFETLKDAVLSRNAVELVYVNSCGERRRRRIYPLKLLYKGVAWYVKAYCAEKEDFRIFKLNRMTEVQVLEETFPLMEYPETEEGPKVPYSKITFRVPGELAYRVYDEFAAEEITAEENGTLVVSCEMPEDEWLVGYLLSFGARLEVLEPVYLKEVLAEEGRKICEGNRM
;
A
#
# COMPACT_ATOMS: atom_id res chain seq x y z
N MET A 1 18.03 -11.15 21.96
CA MET A 1 17.32 -12.24 22.66
C MET A 1 16.68 -11.85 24.00
N LYS A 2 17.29 -10.97 24.81
CA LYS A 2 16.72 -10.55 26.12
C LYS A 2 15.45 -9.69 25.98
N GLU A 3 15.44 -8.73 25.07
CA GLU A 3 14.30 -7.85 24.81
C GLU A 3 13.07 -8.62 24.30
N SER A 4 13.28 -9.61 23.41
CA SER A 4 12.22 -10.49 22.94
C SER A 4 11.53 -11.27 24.06
N ARG A 5 12.30 -11.73 25.10
CA ARG A 5 11.73 -12.48 26.22
C ARG A 5 10.89 -11.59 27.16
N LEU A 6 11.29 -10.35 27.41
CA LEU A 6 10.51 -9.40 28.22
C LEU A 6 9.14 -9.15 27.57
N PHE A 7 9.08 -8.94 26.25
CA PHE A 7 7.82 -8.82 25.53
C PHE A 7 6.96 -10.08 25.60
N GLN A 8 7.58 -11.25 25.47
CA GLN A 8 6.86 -12.52 25.53
C GLN A 8 6.27 -12.78 26.93
N ILE A 9 7.00 -12.44 28.01
CA ILE A 9 6.49 -12.51 29.38
C ILE A 9 5.30 -11.57 29.56
N LEU A 10 5.43 -10.32 29.10
CA LEU A 10 4.36 -9.34 29.19
C LEU A 10 3.11 -9.79 28.42
N TYR A 11 3.28 -10.27 27.19
CA TYR A 11 2.18 -10.78 26.38
C TYR A 11 1.48 -11.96 27.02
N PHE A 12 2.23 -12.90 27.60
CA PHE A 12 1.70 -14.05 28.32
C PHE A 12 0.87 -13.65 29.55
N LEU A 13 1.33 -12.62 30.30
CA LEU A 13 0.60 -12.07 31.43
C LEU A 13 -0.67 -11.33 31.01
N LEU A 14 -0.64 -10.64 29.87
CA LEU A 14 -1.83 -9.97 29.31
C LEU A 14 -2.90 -10.96 28.84
N GLU A 15 -2.47 -12.10 28.28
CA GLU A 15 -3.38 -13.13 27.78
C GLU A 15 -4.02 -13.95 28.92
N ARG A 16 -3.22 -14.38 29.89
CA ARG A 16 -3.67 -15.28 30.98
C ARG A 16 -4.05 -14.59 32.29
N GLY A 17 -3.63 -13.34 32.46
CA GLY A 17 -3.87 -12.58 33.65
C GLY A 17 -3.04 -12.97 34.87
N HIS A 18 -2.75 -14.28 35.07
CA HIS A 18 -2.01 -14.83 36.20
C HIS A 18 -1.14 -16.01 35.78
N THR A 19 0.07 -16.08 36.36
CA THR A 19 1.01 -17.21 36.19
C THR A 19 1.94 -17.29 37.40
N THR A 20 2.87 -18.26 37.40
CA THR A 20 3.91 -18.37 38.43
C THR A 20 5.31 -18.19 37.85
N ALA A 21 6.25 -17.74 38.67
CA ALA A 21 7.64 -17.62 38.23
C ALA A 21 8.30 -18.95 37.80
N PRO A 22 7.99 -20.10 38.46
CA PRO A 22 8.42 -21.41 37.97
C PRO A 22 7.82 -21.77 36.59
N GLU A 23 6.53 -21.51 36.36
CA GLU A 23 5.88 -21.77 35.06
C GLU A 23 6.50 -20.92 33.94
N LEU A 24 6.81 -19.66 34.19
CA LEU A 24 7.54 -18.81 33.23
C LEU A 24 8.98 -19.32 33.01
N ALA A 25 9.64 -19.78 34.05
CA ALA A 25 11.00 -20.30 33.98
C ALA A 25 11.06 -21.56 33.09
N GLU A 26 10.12 -22.49 33.24
CA GLU A 26 9.96 -23.67 32.43
C GLU A 26 9.66 -23.31 30.96
N ARG A 27 8.68 -22.42 30.74
CA ARG A 27 8.25 -22.01 29.40
C ARG A 27 9.36 -21.33 28.59
N PHE A 28 10.17 -20.51 29.25
CA PHE A 28 11.24 -19.76 28.60
C PHE A 28 12.63 -20.38 28.73
N GLU A 29 12.70 -21.58 29.28
CA GLU A 29 13.94 -22.37 29.47
C GLU A 29 15.03 -21.56 30.19
N VAL A 30 14.66 -20.84 31.25
CA VAL A 30 15.56 -20.03 32.06
C VAL A 30 15.38 -20.34 33.55
N SER A 31 16.32 -19.88 34.39
CA SER A 31 16.17 -20.02 35.84
C SER A 31 15.07 -19.10 36.40
N VAL A 32 14.43 -19.51 37.48
CA VAL A 32 13.44 -18.70 38.22
C VAL A 32 14.06 -17.33 38.64
N ARG A 33 15.34 -17.32 38.98
CA ARG A 33 16.08 -16.07 39.27
C ARG A 33 16.14 -15.13 38.07
N THR A 34 16.27 -15.67 36.86
CA THR A 34 16.24 -14.89 35.62
C THR A 34 14.86 -14.29 35.39
N ILE A 35 13.78 -15.04 35.66
CA ILE A 35 12.41 -14.54 35.55
C ILE A 35 12.18 -13.36 36.54
N TYR A 36 12.57 -13.49 37.79
CA TYR A 36 12.42 -12.37 38.74
C TYR A 36 13.16 -11.12 38.27
N ARG A 37 14.37 -11.27 37.73
CA ARG A 37 15.12 -10.15 37.16
C ARG A 37 14.44 -9.53 35.93
N ASP A 38 13.77 -10.35 35.12
CA ASP A 38 13.01 -9.88 33.97
C ASP A 38 11.72 -9.16 34.42
N LEU A 39 11.05 -9.67 35.45
CA LEU A 39 9.88 -9.02 36.07
C LEU A 39 10.25 -7.67 36.71
N ASP A 40 11.40 -7.60 37.39
CA ASP A 40 11.92 -6.34 37.96
C ASP A 40 12.22 -5.33 36.84
N ALA A 41 12.78 -5.79 35.71
CA ALA A 41 13.05 -4.93 34.54
C ALA A 41 11.76 -4.39 33.93
N LEU A 42 10.72 -5.23 33.80
CA LEU A 42 9.39 -4.82 33.33
C LEU A 42 8.74 -3.83 34.30
N SER A 43 8.81 -4.12 35.61
CA SER A 43 8.30 -3.22 36.66
C SER A 43 9.04 -1.88 36.67
N GLY A 44 10.37 -1.90 36.51
CA GLY A 44 11.19 -0.70 36.35
C GLY A 44 10.88 0.12 35.10
N ALA A 45 10.36 -0.51 34.06
CA ALA A 45 9.83 0.15 32.86
C ALA A 45 8.39 0.69 33.01
N GLY A 46 7.82 0.64 34.22
CA GLY A 46 6.49 1.19 34.52
C GLY A 46 5.34 0.20 34.32
N ILE A 47 5.60 -1.08 34.08
CA ILE A 47 4.58 -2.11 33.94
C ILE A 47 4.18 -2.59 35.36
N PRO A 48 2.93 -2.42 35.80
CA PRO A 48 2.50 -2.74 37.16
C PRO A 48 2.31 -4.25 37.31
N ILE A 49 3.40 -4.94 37.59
CA ILE A 49 3.44 -6.38 37.87
C ILE A 49 3.41 -6.57 39.38
N TYR A 50 2.51 -7.44 39.83
CA TYR A 50 2.46 -7.89 41.20
C TYR A 50 3.01 -9.30 41.34
N VAL A 51 3.90 -9.47 42.25
CA VAL A 51 4.41 -10.79 42.67
C VAL A 51 3.93 -11.07 44.08
N THR A 52 3.05 -12.05 44.25
CA THR A 52 2.59 -12.52 45.55
C THR A 52 3.33 -13.80 45.91
N THR A 53 3.83 -13.85 47.15
CA THR A 53 4.53 -15.02 47.68
C THR A 53 3.55 -15.93 48.48
N GLY A 54 3.78 -17.25 48.49
CA GLY A 54 3.00 -18.21 49.25
C GLY A 54 2.36 -19.31 48.40
N ARG A 55 1.62 -20.24 49.05
CA ARG A 55 1.06 -21.44 48.42
C ARG A 55 0.03 -21.16 47.28
N LYS A 56 -0.50 -19.93 47.24
CA LYS A 56 -1.36 -19.39 46.16
C LYS A 56 -0.76 -18.16 45.52
N GLY A 57 0.55 -17.96 45.65
CA GLY A 57 1.26 -16.84 45.11
C GLY A 57 1.46 -16.98 43.61
N GLY A 58 1.68 -15.85 42.93
CA GLY A 58 1.91 -15.82 41.49
C GLY A 58 2.34 -14.45 41.02
N VAL A 59 2.49 -14.35 39.72
CA VAL A 59 2.82 -13.15 38.95
C VAL A 59 1.56 -12.74 38.20
N GLN A 60 1.12 -11.51 38.37
CA GLN A 60 -0.04 -10.96 37.68
C GLN A 60 0.12 -9.47 37.38
N LEU A 61 -0.57 -9.01 36.37
CA LEU A 61 -0.75 -7.59 36.12
C LEU A 61 -1.90 -7.04 36.93
N LEU A 62 -1.88 -5.74 37.24
CA LEU A 62 -3.07 -5.06 37.81
C LEU A 62 -4.28 -5.28 36.89
N ASP A 63 -5.46 -5.60 37.48
CA ASP A 63 -6.71 -5.89 36.75
C ASP A 63 -7.14 -4.76 35.81
N GLN A 64 -6.66 -3.54 36.03
CA GLN A 64 -6.91 -2.37 35.17
C GLN A 64 -5.75 -2.02 34.24
N TYR A 65 -4.65 -2.77 34.31
CA TYR A 65 -3.53 -2.51 33.42
C TYR A 65 -3.82 -3.05 32.02
N ARG A 66 -4.12 -2.15 31.12
CA ARG A 66 -4.12 -2.40 29.69
C ARG A 66 -2.82 -1.86 29.13
N LEU A 67 -2.18 -2.60 28.23
CA LEU A 67 -0.95 -2.19 27.50
C LEU A 67 -1.08 -0.78 26.91
N ASP A 68 -2.27 -0.34 26.88
CA ASP A 68 -2.95 0.82 26.42
C ASP A 68 -2.42 2.14 26.98
N ARG A 69 -2.12 2.22 28.25
CA ARG A 69 -1.81 3.52 28.90
C ARG A 69 -0.34 3.91 28.87
N SER A 70 0.57 2.97 28.59
CA SER A 70 2.02 3.23 28.73
C SER A 70 2.76 3.43 27.41
N LEU A 71 2.21 2.99 26.26
CA LEU A 71 2.93 3.04 24.98
C LEU A 71 2.33 4.03 23.99
N PHE A 72 1.02 4.23 24.00
CA PHE A 72 0.33 5.12 23.05
C PHE A 72 -0.65 6.04 23.78
N SER A 73 -0.62 7.32 23.46
CA SER A 73 -1.65 8.27 23.87
C SER A 73 -2.99 7.95 23.18
N ASP A 74 -4.10 8.42 23.73
CA ASP A 74 -5.42 8.21 23.10
C ASP A 74 -5.53 8.85 21.72
N GLY A 75 -4.73 9.88 21.43
CA GLY A 75 -4.57 10.47 20.09
C GLY A 75 -3.93 9.48 19.12
N GLU A 76 -2.76 8.95 19.46
CA GLU A 76 -2.02 7.98 18.63
C GLU A 76 -2.83 6.71 18.37
N LYS A 77 -3.58 6.22 19.37
CA LYS A 77 -4.47 5.06 19.21
C LYS A 77 -5.58 5.33 18.18
N ARG A 78 -6.21 6.51 18.25
CA ARG A 78 -7.22 6.92 17.28
C ARG A 78 -6.63 7.05 15.88
N GLU A 79 -5.43 7.60 15.75
CA GLU A 79 -4.73 7.68 14.46
C GLU A 79 -4.41 6.29 13.89
N ILE A 80 -3.87 5.38 14.71
CA ILE A 80 -3.60 4.00 14.28
C ILE A 80 -4.89 3.32 13.78
N LEU A 81 -5.98 3.42 14.54
CA LEU A 81 -7.26 2.84 14.14
C LEU A 81 -7.82 3.49 12.86
N ALA A 82 -7.72 4.82 12.73
CA ALA A 82 -8.16 5.54 11.54
C ALA A 82 -7.38 5.12 10.29
N VAL A 83 -6.04 5.01 10.39
CA VAL A 83 -5.20 4.54 9.28
C VAL A 83 -5.53 3.11 8.90
N LEU A 84 -5.66 2.19 9.87
CA LEU A 84 -6.04 0.81 9.59
C LEU A 84 -7.44 0.71 8.97
N GLN A 85 -8.38 1.53 9.41
CA GLN A 85 -9.73 1.58 8.86
C GLN A 85 -9.76 2.10 7.42
N SER A 86 -8.95 3.11 7.10
CA SER A 86 -8.87 3.70 5.77
C SER A 86 -8.23 2.77 4.74
N VAL A 87 -7.26 1.95 5.18
CA VAL A 87 -6.55 0.99 4.30
C VAL A 87 -7.27 -0.35 4.23
N ALA A 88 -8.21 -0.63 5.16
CA ALA A 88 -8.99 -1.85 5.13
C ALA A 88 -9.84 -1.92 3.86
N VAL A 89 -9.31 -2.58 2.84
CA VAL A 89 -10.03 -2.87 1.58
C VAL A 89 -11.13 -3.89 1.88
N SER A 90 -12.12 -3.45 2.63
CA SER A 90 -13.44 -4.06 2.88
C SER A 90 -13.51 -5.60 2.95
N GLY A 91 -12.65 -6.26 3.74
CA GLY A 91 -12.80 -7.67 4.11
C GLY A 91 -13.56 -7.85 5.43
N ALA A 92 -14.16 -9.02 5.65
CA ALA A 92 -14.76 -9.36 6.94
C ALA A 92 -13.68 -9.49 8.04
N TYR A 93 -12.49 -9.97 7.66
CA TYR A 93 -11.33 -10.15 8.55
C TYR A 93 -10.80 -8.81 9.06
N GLU A 94 -10.66 -7.81 8.20
CA GLU A 94 -10.20 -6.48 8.58
C GLU A 94 -11.16 -5.81 9.56
N ARG A 95 -12.47 -5.99 9.40
CA ARG A 95 -13.48 -5.48 10.35
C ARG A 95 -13.38 -6.15 11.72
N GLU A 96 -13.14 -7.46 11.74
CA GLU A 96 -12.95 -8.20 12.99
C GLU A 96 -11.67 -7.74 13.71
N LEU A 97 -10.57 -7.55 12.98
CA LEU A 97 -9.31 -7.04 13.52
C LEU A 97 -9.48 -5.63 14.09
N LEU A 98 -10.13 -4.72 13.36
CA LEU A 98 -10.43 -3.37 13.84
C LEU A 98 -11.29 -3.39 15.10
N THR A 99 -12.30 -4.27 15.19
CA THR A 99 -13.14 -4.45 16.38
C THR A 99 -12.30 -4.91 17.56
N LYS A 100 -11.40 -5.88 17.37
CA LYS A 100 -10.49 -6.37 18.40
C LYS A 100 -9.53 -5.28 18.87
N LEU A 101 -8.92 -4.52 17.94
CA LEU A 101 -8.01 -3.43 18.27
C LEU A 101 -8.72 -2.27 18.97
N SER A 102 -9.93 -1.90 18.56
CA SER A 102 -10.73 -0.88 19.22
C SER A 102 -11.08 -1.29 20.65
N ALA A 103 -11.42 -2.56 20.87
CA ALA A 103 -11.68 -3.11 22.19
C ALA A 103 -10.40 -3.14 23.05
N LEU A 104 -9.26 -3.52 22.47
CA LEU A 104 -7.96 -3.54 23.13
C LEU A 104 -7.51 -2.14 23.54
N PHE A 105 -7.61 -1.17 22.64
CA PHE A 105 -7.23 0.22 22.91
C PHE A 105 -8.24 0.96 23.81
N GLY A 106 -9.46 0.47 23.93
CA GLY A 106 -10.52 1.13 24.72
C GLY A 106 -11.00 2.45 24.12
N VAL A 107 -10.69 2.72 22.86
CA VAL A 107 -11.09 3.92 22.11
C VAL A 107 -11.92 3.53 20.89
N ARG A 108 -12.88 4.38 20.53
CA ARG A 108 -13.56 4.27 19.25
C ARG A 108 -12.81 5.11 18.22
N SER A 109 -12.63 4.55 17.03
CA SER A 109 -12.18 5.33 15.90
C SER A 109 -13.36 6.10 15.32
N ASP A 110 -13.29 7.41 15.36
CA ASP A 110 -14.15 8.24 14.52
C ASP A 110 -13.51 8.23 13.13
N SER A 111 -14.16 7.57 12.16
CA SER A 111 -13.69 7.57 10.77
C SER A 111 -13.82 8.98 10.20
N TRP A 112 -12.74 9.73 10.24
CA TRP A 112 -12.70 11.10 9.71
C TRP A 112 -12.22 11.14 8.25
N PHE A 113 -11.75 9.99 7.71
CA PHE A 113 -11.42 9.84 6.29
C PHE A 113 -11.67 8.41 5.83
N GLU A 114 -11.96 8.25 4.56
CA GLU A 114 -12.16 6.97 3.89
C GLU A 114 -11.34 6.95 2.60
N VAL A 115 -10.73 5.82 2.29
CA VAL A 115 -10.02 5.61 1.01
C VAL A 115 -10.79 4.56 0.22
N ASP A 116 -11.32 4.95 -0.91
CA ASP A 116 -11.95 4.04 -1.86
C ASP A 116 -10.97 3.68 -2.98
N PHE A 117 -10.48 2.45 -2.92
CA PHE A 117 -9.60 1.89 -3.95
C PHE A 117 -10.36 1.23 -5.10
N SER A 118 -11.69 1.27 -5.10
CA SER A 118 -12.50 0.69 -6.15
C SER A 118 -12.41 1.49 -7.45
N ARG A 119 -12.66 0.81 -8.55
CA ARG A 119 -12.88 1.46 -9.84
C ARG A 119 -14.33 1.34 -10.24
N TRP A 120 -14.83 2.36 -10.93
CA TRP A 120 -16.15 2.31 -11.50
C TRP A 120 -16.34 1.03 -12.36
N GLY A 121 -17.27 0.17 -11.96
CA GLY A 121 -17.71 -0.99 -12.74
C GLY A 121 -16.97 -2.32 -12.54
N ASN A 122 -15.80 -2.40 -11.88
CA ASN A 122 -15.00 -3.63 -11.78
C ASN A 122 -14.58 -4.04 -10.35
N GLY A 123 -15.20 -3.49 -9.32
CA GLY A 123 -14.78 -3.64 -7.93
C GLY A 123 -14.61 -5.09 -7.42
N ALA A 124 -15.51 -6.01 -7.81
CA ALA A 124 -15.46 -7.40 -7.31
C ALA A 124 -14.25 -8.18 -7.87
N ARG A 125 -13.95 -8.03 -9.17
CA ARG A 125 -12.83 -8.70 -9.83
C ARG A 125 -11.49 -8.18 -9.31
N ASP A 126 -11.38 -6.87 -9.19
CA ASP A 126 -10.15 -6.22 -8.74
C ASP A 126 -9.85 -6.60 -7.28
N LYS A 127 -10.89 -6.70 -6.45
CA LYS A 127 -10.78 -7.15 -5.07
C LYS A 127 -10.30 -8.60 -4.99
N ALA A 128 -10.90 -9.52 -5.75
CA ALA A 128 -10.49 -10.92 -5.75
C ALA A 128 -9.02 -11.08 -6.19
N LEU A 129 -8.60 -10.37 -7.23
CA LEU A 129 -7.22 -10.39 -7.70
C LEU A 129 -6.26 -9.80 -6.66
N PHE A 130 -6.64 -8.70 -6.02
CA PHE A 130 -5.86 -8.11 -4.94
C PHE A 130 -5.64 -9.08 -3.78
N GLU A 131 -6.72 -9.73 -3.28
CA GLU A 131 -6.62 -10.73 -2.20
C GLU A 131 -5.73 -11.90 -2.61
N THR A 132 -5.89 -12.44 -3.81
CA THR A 132 -5.06 -13.53 -4.34
C THR A 132 -3.57 -13.14 -4.34
N LEU A 133 -3.24 -11.95 -4.81
CA LEU A 133 -1.84 -11.49 -4.85
C LEU A 133 -1.32 -11.13 -3.45
N LYS A 134 -2.15 -10.59 -2.56
CA LYS A 134 -1.81 -10.35 -1.15
C LYS A 134 -1.39 -11.65 -0.47
N ASP A 135 -2.20 -12.71 -0.61
CA ASP A 135 -1.91 -14.02 -0.03
C ASP A 135 -0.63 -14.62 -0.63
N ALA A 136 -0.42 -14.49 -1.94
CA ALA A 136 0.81 -14.95 -2.59
C ALA A 136 2.06 -14.19 -2.10
N VAL A 137 1.97 -12.88 -1.85
CA VAL A 137 3.06 -12.08 -1.25
C VAL A 137 3.36 -12.56 0.17
N LEU A 138 2.32 -12.71 1.01
CA LEU A 138 2.49 -13.10 2.41
C LEU A 138 3.03 -14.53 2.56
N SER A 139 2.57 -15.45 1.71
CA SER A 139 3.01 -16.86 1.71
C SER A 139 4.26 -17.10 0.88
N ARG A 140 4.73 -16.10 0.14
CA ARG A 140 5.86 -16.18 -0.80
C ARG A 140 5.66 -17.27 -1.85
N ASN A 141 4.46 -17.38 -2.40
CA ASN A 141 4.15 -18.29 -3.48
C ASN A 141 4.40 -17.63 -4.84
N ALA A 142 4.99 -18.38 -5.76
CA ALA A 142 5.13 -17.96 -7.15
C ALA A 142 3.74 -17.87 -7.82
N VAL A 143 3.62 -16.97 -8.79
CA VAL A 143 2.38 -16.75 -9.53
C VAL A 143 2.64 -16.84 -11.02
N GLU A 144 1.86 -17.65 -11.72
CA GLU A 144 1.76 -17.64 -13.19
C GLU A 144 0.59 -16.78 -13.62
N LEU A 145 0.78 -16.01 -14.68
CA LEU A 145 -0.25 -15.14 -15.24
C LEU A 145 -0.02 -14.85 -16.72
N VAL A 146 -1.05 -14.38 -17.39
CA VAL A 146 -0.92 -13.76 -18.73
C VAL A 146 -0.97 -12.25 -18.55
N TYR A 147 0.08 -11.57 -19.00
CA TYR A 147 0.21 -10.12 -18.91
C TYR A 147 0.08 -9.46 -20.28
N VAL A 148 -0.72 -8.39 -20.35
CA VAL A 148 -0.84 -7.54 -21.53
C VAL A 148 0.05 -6.33 -21.33
N ASN A 149 1.09 -6.18 -22.17
CA ASN A 149 1.99 -5.02 -22.10
C ASN A 149 1.37 -3.76 -22.71
N SER A 150 2.12 -2.64 -22.73
CA SER A 150 1.66 -1.37 -23.33
C SER A 150 1.41 -1.46 -24.84
N CYS A 151 2.12 -2.37 -25.53
CA CYS A 151 1.97 -2.60 -26.98
C CYS A 151 0.83 -3.61 -27.31
N GLY A 152 0.01 -4.02 -26.33
CA GLY A 152 -1.09 -4.99 -26.54
C GLY A 152 -0.66 -6.45 -26.64
N GLU A 153 0.63 -6.77 -26.53
CA GLU A 153 1.10 -8.15 -26.59
C GLU A 153 0.74 -8.92 -25.32
N ARG A 154 0.19 -10.11 -25.51
CA ARG A 154 -0.15 -11.05 -24.42
C ARG A 154 1.00 -12.04 -24.26
N ARG A 155 1.57 -12.10 -23.07
CA ARG A 155 2.65 -13.04 -22.75
C ARG A 155 2.44 -13.69 -21.41
N ARG A 156 2.67 -15.00 -21.35
CA ARG A 156 2.69 -15.74 -20.07
C ARG A 156 3.92 -15.31 -19.28
N ARG A 157 3.73 -15.14 -17.96
CA ARG A 157 4.78 -14.72 -17.02
C ARG A 157 4.69 -15.55 -15.75
N ARG A 158 5.85 -15.94 -15.22
CA ARG A 158 6.01 -16.39 -13.85
C ARG A 158 6.66 -15.28 -13.05
N ILE A 159 6.01 -14.87 -11.98
CA ILE A 159 6.50 -13.81 -11.11
C ILE A 159 6.60 -14.28 -9.67
N TYR A 160 7.55 -13.71 -8.95
CA TYR A 160 7.69 -13.84 -7.52
C TYR A 160 7.22 -12.51 -6.90
N PRO A 161 5.96 -12.45 -6.43
CA PRO A 161 5.36 -11.20 -5.97
C PRO A 161 5.96 -10.79 -4.62
N LEU A 162 6.42 -9.54 -4.50
CA LEU A 162 7.13 -9.04 -3.32
C LEU A 162 6.33 -7.99 -2.55
N LYS A 163 5.62 -7.10 -3.25
CA LYS A 163 4.90 -5.97 -2.63
C LYS A 163 3.76 -5.49 -3.52
N LEU A 164 2.61 -5.22 -2.94
CA LEU A 164 1.53 -4.50 -3.61
C LEU A 164 1.76 -3.00 -3.48
N LEU A 165 1.50 -2.26 -4.54
CA LEU A 165 1.66 -0.81 -4.63
C LEU A 165 0.40 -0.19 -5.22
N TYR A 166 -0.17 0.82 -4.55
CA TYR A 166 -1.19 1.68 -5.13
C TYR A 166 -0.55 2.98 -5.59
N LYS A 167 -0.69 3.31 -6.86
CA LYS A 167 -0.13 4.53 -7.46
C LYS A 167 -0.95 4.96 -8.68
N GLY A 168 -1.25 6.26 -8.80
CA GLY A 168 -1.95 6.80 -9.97
C GLY A 168 -3.28 6.08 -10.24
N VAL A 169 -4.13 5.97 -9.21
CA VAL A 169 -5.48 5.36 -9.27
C VAL A 169 -5.47 3.90 -9.77
N ALA A 170 -4.37 3.16 -9.54
CA ALA A 170 -4.24 1.78 -9.95
C ALA A 170 -3.40 0.96 -8.97
N TRP A 171 -3.73 -0.34 -8.86
CA TRP A 171 -2.92 -1.32 -8.15
C TRP A 171 -1.87 -1.93 -9.05
N TYR A 172 -0.69 -2.12 -8.48
CA TYR A 172 0.47 -2.77 -9.08
C TYR A 172 1.02 -3.82 -8.13
N VAL A 173 1.73 -4.81 -8.67
CA VAL A 173 2.61 -5.68 -7.89
C VAL A 173 4.06 -5.47 -8.32
N LYS A 174 4.93 -5.21 -7.36
CA LYS A 174 6.38 -5.26 -7.51
C LYS A 174 6.80 -6.72 -7.39
N ALA A 175 7.46 -7.26 -8.40
CA ALA A 175 7.82 -8.66 -8.47
C ALA A 175 9.12 -8.89 -9.20
N TYR A 176 9.79 -10.01 -8.93
CA TYR A 176 10.83 -10.54 -9.81
C TYR A 176 10.17 -11.37 -10.91
N CYS A 177 10.53 -11.13 -12.15
CA CYS A 177 10.01 -11.84 -13.32
C CYS A 177 11.00 -12.91 -13.76
N ALA A 178 10.63 -14.19 -13.66
CA ALA A 178 11.52 -15.28 -13.98
C ALA A 178 12.00 -15.30 -15.45
N GLU A 179 11.10 -15.01 -16.43
CA GLU A 179 11.47 -14.99 -17.85
C GLU A 179 12.33 -13.77 -18.27
N LYS A 180 12.38 -12.76 -17.43
CA LYS A 180 13.19 -11.56 -17.70
C LYS A 180 14.41 -11.47 -16.81
N GLU A 181 14.47 -12.37 -15.81
CA GLU A 181 15.53 -12.37 -14.78
C GLU A 181 15.76 -10.99 -14.16
N ASP A 182 14.63 -10.26 -13.94
CA ASP A 182 14.67 -8.85 -13.55
C ASP A 182 13.48 -8.45 -12.70
N PHE A 183 13.65 -7.44 -11.86
CA PHE A 183 12.59 -6.84 -11.06
C PHE A 183 11.70 -5.95 -11.92
N ARG A 184 10.39 -6.14 -11.82
CA ARG A 184 9.40 -5.43 -12.62
C ARG A 184 8.17 -5.06 -11.81
N ILE A 185 7.47 -4.05 -12.31
CA ILE A 185 6.18 -3.62 -11.79
C ILE A 185 5.10 -4.03 -12.80
N PHE A 186 4.12 -4.77 -12.32
CA PHE A 186 3.00 -5.25 -13.12
C PHE A 186 1.71 -4.58 -12.66
N LYS A 187 0.97 -3.97 -13.58
CA LYS A 187 -0.35 -3.38 -13.30
C LYS A 187 -1.39 -4.49 -13.18
N LEU A 188 -2.14 -4.55 -12.08
CA LEU A 188 -3.10 -5.64 -11.83
C LEU A 188 -4.14 -5.76 -12.94
N ASN A 189 -4.63 -4.63 -13.46
CA ASN A 189 -5.65 -4.59 -14.52
C ASN A 189 -5.24 -5.25 -15.83
N ARG A 190 -3.92 -5.43 -16.05
CA ARG A 190 -3.36 -6.03 -17.25
C ARG A 190 -3.06 -7.51 -17.08
N MET A 191 -3.43 -8.08 -15.92
CA MET A 191 -3.26 -9.49 -15.60
C MET A 191 -4.52 -10.29 -15.91
N THR A 192 -4.33 -11.43 -16.54
CA THR A 192 -5.38 -12.43 -16.76
C THR A 192 -4.84 -13.81 -16.44
N GLU A 193 -5.70 -14.80 -16.25
CA GLU A 193 -5.31 -16.21 -16.02
C GLU A 193 -4.32 -16.33 -14.86
N VAL A 194 -4.58 -15.64 -13.75
CA VAL A 194 -3.69 -15.63 -12.58
C VAL A 194 -3.85 -16.92 -11.79
N GLN A 195 -2.76 -17.64 -11.59
CA GLN A 195 -2.69 -18.89 -10.84
C GLN A 195 -1.54 -18.81 -9.82
N VAL A 196 -1.87 -19.02 -8.55
CA VAL A 196 -0.87 -19.16 -7.49
C VAL A 196 -0.32 -20.59 -7.53
N LEU A 197 0.99 -20.72 -7.49
CA LEU A 197 1.68 -22.00 -7.50
C LEU A 197 2.00 -22.43 -6.07
N GLU A 198 2.20 -23.75 -5.87
CA GLU A 198 2.71 -24.28 -4.60
C GLU A 198 4.21 -23.99 -4.41
N GLU A 199 4.89 -23.57 -5.49
CA GLU A 199 6.30 -23.18 -5.47
C GLU A 199 6.49 -21.94 -4.61
N THR A 200 7.36 -22.04 -3.61
CA THR A 200 7.76 -20.91 -2.78
C THR A 200 9.12 -20.35 -3.22
N PHE A 201 9.35 -19.07 -3.00
CA PHE A 201 10.60 -18.40 -3.33
C PHE A 201 11.28 -17.82 -2.06
N PRO A 202 12.62 -17.66 -2.07
CA PRO A 202 13.35 -17.10 -0.94
C PRO A 202 12.97 -15.64 -0.69
N LEU A 203 13.24 -15.15 0.52
CA LEU A 203 13.05 -13.73 0.83
C LEU A 203 13.93 -12.90 -0.11
N MET A 204 13.29 -12.03 -0.88
CA MET A 204 13.94 -11.06 -1.77
C MET A 204 13.39 -9.68 -1.47
N GLU A 205 14.24 -8.68 -1.53
CA GLU A 205 13.84 -7.28 -1.43
C GLU A 205 13.75 -6.68 -2.84
N TYR A 206 12.68 -5.94 -3.09
CA TYR A 206 12.58 -5.17 -4.33
C TYR A 206 13.59 -4.02 -4.24
N PRO A 207 14.51 -3.87 -5.20
CA PRO A 207 15.50 -2.81 -5.12
C PRO A 207 14.80 -1.45 -5.07
N GLU A 208 15.19 -0.63 -4.09
CA GLU A 208 14.78 0.76 -3.99
C GLU A 208 15.56 1.57 -5.06
N THR A 209 15.24 1.35 -6.31
CA THR A 209 15.74 2.21 -7.38
C THR A 209 14.76 3.38 -7.52
N GLU A 210 15.24 4.58 -7.32
CA GLU A 210 14.54 5.82 -7.69
C GLU A 210 14.36 5.92 -9.22
N GLU A 211 14.98 5.03 -9.97
CA GLU A 211 14.88 4.98 -11.41
C GLU A 211 13.57 4.29 -11.83
N GLY A 212 12.54 5.10 -12.08
CA GLY A 212 11.44 4.72 -12.98
C GLY A 212 12.02 4.32 -14.37
N PRO A 213 11.21 3.80 -15.29
CA PRO A 213 11.68 3.48 -16.63
C PRO A 213 12.44 4.69 -17.19
N LYS A 214 13.62 4.45 -17.77
CA LYS A 214 14.47 5.46 -18.40
C LYS A 214 13.84 5.97 -19.71
N VAL A 215 12.62 6.48 -19.61
CA VAL A 215 11.99 7.23 -20.68
C VAL A 215 12.48 8.66 -20.54
N PRO A 216 13.02 9.28 -21.56
CA PRO A 216 13.38 10.69 -21.50
C PRO A 216 12.14 11.52 -21.15
N TYR A 217 12.31 12.47 -20.26
CA TYR A 217 11.25 13.44 -19.94
C TYR A 217 11.53 14.69 -20.75
N SER A 218 10.47 15.26 -21.30
CA SER A 218 10.54 16.53 -22.03
C SER A 218 9.57 17.53 -21.42
N LYS A 219 9.98 18.79 -21.43
CA LYS A 219 9.11 19.89 -21.01
C LYS A 219 8.06 20.10 -22.10
N ILE A 220 6.80 19.94 -21.72
CA ILE A 220 5.63 20.13 -22.58
C ILE A 220 4.86 21.35 -22.10
N THR A 221 4.55 22.23 -23.04
CA THR A 221 3.70 23.39 -22.75
C THR A 221 2.49 23.34 -23.67
N PHE A 222 1.31 23.38 -23.11
CA PHE A 222 0.07 23.38 -23.87
C PHE A 222 -0.99 24.31 -23.24
N ARG A 223 -1.96 24.69 -24.04
CA ARG A 223 -3.06 25.57 -23.68
C ARG A 223 -4.39 24.82 -23.76
N VAL A 224 -5.28 25.07 -22.80
CA VAL A 224 -6.64 24.56 -22.80
C VAL A 224 -7.63 25.66 -22.35
N PRO A 225 -8.88 25.62 -22.81
CA PRO A 225 -9.90 26.57 -22.35
C PRO A 225 -10.28 26.33 -20.89
N GLY A 226 -10.76 27.36 -20.19
CA GLY A 226 -11.14 27.30 -18.79
C GLY A 226 -12.24 26.28 -18.44
N GLU A 227 -13.00 25.83 -19.42
CA GLU A 227 -13.99 24.74 -19.25
C GLU A 227 -13.34 23.41 -18.85
N LEU A 228 -12.05 23.22 -19.13
CA LEU A 228 -11.26 22.05 -18.73
C LEU A 228 -10.46 22.29 -17.44
N ALA A 229 -10.71 23.38 -16.72
CA ALA A 229 -9.98 23.73 -15.50
C ALA A 229 -10.03 22.59 -14.46
N TYR A 230 -11.19 21.95 -14.29
CA TYR A 230 -11.35 20.81 -13.36
C TYR A 230 -10.31 19.73 -13.62
N ARG A 231 -10.10 19.36 -14.89
CA ARG A 231 -9.15 18.32 -15.27
C ARG A 231 -7.69 18.76 -15.08
N VAL A 232 -7.41 20.03 -15.42
CA VAL A 232 -6.06 20.59 -15.27
C VAL A 232 -5.66 20.64 -13.78
N TYR A 233 -6.55 21.10 -12.90
CA TYR A 233 -6.27 21.15 -11.47
C TYR A 233 -6.25 19.76 -10.80
N ASP A 234 -6.93 18.75 -11.37
CA ASP A 234 -6.86 17.37 -10.89
C ASP A 234 -5.55 16.67 -11.26
N GLU A 235 -4.92 17.05 -12.38
CA GLU A 235 -3.81 16.31 -12.98
C GLU A 235 -2.44 17.02 -12.84
N PHE A 236 -2.41 18.34 -12.58
CA PHE A 236 -1.18 19.15 -12.55
C PHE A 236 -1.03 19.94 -11.25
N ALA A 237 0.23 20.17 -10.87
CA ALA A 237 0.54 21.01 -9.71
C ALA A 237 0.23 22.48 -9.99
N ALA A 238 -0.11 23.22 -8.94
CA ALA A 238 -0.49 24.64 -9.09
C ALA A 238 0.62 25.48 -9.74
N GLU A 239 1.88 25.14 -9.51
CA GLU A 239 3.08 25.80 -10.03
C GLU A 239 3.26 25.57 -11.55
N GLU A 240 2.66 24.52 -12.10
CA GLU A 240 2.70 24.16 -13.52
C GLU A 240 1.60 24.86 -14.33
N ILE A 241 0.64 25.53 -13.64
CA ILE A 241 -0.56 26.10 -14.24
C ILE A 241 -0.46 27.63 -14.21
N THR A 242 -0.68 28.27 -15.37
CA THR A 242 -0.81 29.73 -15.49
C THR A 242 -2.16 30.05 -16.12
N ALA A 243 -2.94 30.91 -15.46
CA ALA A 243 -4.20 31.41 -16.01
C ALA A 243 -3.96 32.67 -16.83
N GLU A 244 -4.49 32.73 -18.06
CA GLU A 244 -4.50 33.91 -18.90
C GLU A 244 -5.74 34.78 -18.59
N GLU A 245 -5.70 36.09 -18.95
CA GLU A 245 -6.79 37.05 -18.68
C GLU A 245 -8.13 36.65 -19.33
N ASN A 246 -8.08 35.89 -20.41
CA ASN A 246 -9.24 35.38 -21.15
C ASN A 246 -9.87 34.11 -20.51
N GLY A 247 -9.35 33.64 -19.38
CA GLY A 247 -9.79 32.43 -18.68
C GLY A 247 -9.19 31.12 -19.25
N THR A 248 -8.28 31.20 -20.20
CA THR A 248 -7.54 30.07 -20.73
C THR A 248 -6.45 29.67 -19.75
N LEU A 249 -6.14 28.38 -19.67
CA LEU A 249 -5.08 27.85 -18.84
C LEU A 249 -3.90 27.39 -19.70
N VAL A 250 -2.70 27.77 -19.32
CA VAL A 250 -1.45 27.28 -19.88
C VAL A 250 -0.79 26.36 -18.86
N VAL A 251 -0.51 25.14 -19.27
CA VAL A 251 0.17 24.13 -18.46
C VAL A 251 1.58 23.93 -18.99
N SER A 252 2.59 23.94 -18.11
CA SER A 252 3.99 23.70 -18.43
C SER A 252 4.57 22.69 -17.45
N CYS A 253 4.73 21.45 -17.89
CA CYS A 253 5.14 20.31 -17.06
C CYS A 253 6.15 19.41 -17.76
N GLU A 254 6.82 18.53 -17.00
CA GLU A 254 7.67 17.48 -17.54
C GLU A 254 6.88 16.20 -17.73
N MET A 255 6.88 15.63 -18.93
CA MET A 255 6.17 14.40 -19.27
C MET A 255 7.09 13.38 -19.94
N PRO A 256 6.84 12.06 -19.74
CA PRO A 256 7.58 11.03 -20.44
C PRO A 256 7.32 11.11 -21.94
N GLU A 257 8.37 11.07 -22.73
CA GLU A 257 8.34 11.15 -24.19
C GLU A 257 8.16 9.75 -24.79
N ASP A 258 6.95 9.19 -24.64
CA ASP A 258 6.57 7.87 -25.15
C ASP A 258 5.22 7.89 -25.88
N GLU A 259 4.76 6.73 -26.35
CA GLU A 259 3.46 6.58 -27.03
C GLU A 259 2.25 7.00 -26.15
N TRP A 260 2.41 6.95 -24.81
CA TRP A 260 1.37 7.38 -23.89
C TRP A 260 1.12 8.89 -24.00
N LEU A 261 2.16 9.71 -24.18
CA LEU A 261 2.07 11.17 -24.26
C LEU A 261 1.10 11.62 -25.36
N VAL A 262 1.23 11.04 -26.55
CA VAL A 262 0.37 11.40 -27.69
C VAL A 262 -1.09 11.06 -27.38
N GLY A 263 -1.35 9.85 -26.89
CA GLY A 263 -2.71 9.42 -26.49
C GLY A 263 -3.29 10.29 -25.38
N TYR A 264 -2.46 10.69 -24.42
CA TYR A 264 -2.84 11.58 -23.32
C TYR A 264 -3.26 12.97 -23.85
N LEU A 265 -2.45 13.61 -24.69
CA LEU A 265 -2.78 14.91 -25.27
C LEU A 265 -4.04 14.84 -26.16
N LEU A 266 -4.21 13.80 -26.95
CA LEU A 266 -5.41 13.56 -27.75
C LEU A 266 -6.68 13.39 -26.90
N SER A 267 -6.54 12.95 -25.65
CA SER A 267 -7.70 12.79 -24.73
C SER A 267 -8.38 14.11 -24.34
N PHE A 268 -7.73 15.25 -24.56
CA PHE A 268 -8.35 16.58 -24.43
C PHE A 268 -9.20 16.97 -25.65
N GLY A 269 -9.11 16.18 -26.75
CA GLY A 269 -9.81 16.43 -27.99
C GLY A 269 -9.33 17.71 -28.70
N ALA A 270 -10.21 18.34 -29.43
CA ALA A 270 -9.88 19.57 -30.19
C ALA A 270 -9.70 20.83 -29.29
N ARG A 271 -9.77 20.68 -27.98
CA ARG A 271 -9.66 21.78 -27.01
C ARG A 271 -8.26 21.99 -26.45
N LEU A 272 -7.29 21.19 -26.86
CA LEU A 272 -5.90 21.34 -26.48
C LEU A 272 -5.10 21.94 -27.63
N GLU A 273 -4.30 22.94 -27.31
CA GLU A 273 -3.30 23.50 -28.23
C GLU A 273 -1.90 23.30 -27.63
N VAL A 274 -1.07 22.48 -28.27
CA VAL A 274 0.34 22.37 -27.88
C VAL A 274 1.06 23.67 -28.24
N LEU A 275 1.81 24.22 -27.32
CA LEU A 275 2.68 25.38 -27.56
C LEU A 275 4.11 24.92 -27.83
N GLU A 276 4.64 24.06 -26.96
CA GLU A 276 5.98 23.50 -27.04
C GLU A 276 5.98 22.03 -26.57
N PRO A 277 6.82 21.17 -27.16
CA PRO A 277 7.65 21.40 -28.36
C PRO A 277 6.81 21.36 -29.64
N VAL A 278 7.27 22.09 -30.66
CA VAL A 278 6.52 22.30 -31.93
C VAL A 278 6.25 21.00 -32.68
N TYR A 279 7.18 20.01 -32.64
CA TYR A 279 7.00 18.74 -33.35
C TYR A 279 5.74 17.97 -32.91
N LEU A 280 5.30 18.11 -31.65
CA LEU A 280 4.08 17.46 -31.16
C LEU A 280 2.81 17.97 -31.87
N LYS A 281 2.81 19.20 -32.39
CA LYS A 281 1.70 19.70 -33.19
C LYS A 281 1.52 18.86 -34.47
N GLU A 282 2.64 18.53 -35.12
CA GLU A 282 2.62 17.70 -36.33
C GLU A 282 2.17 16.28 -36.04
N VAL A 283 2.69 15.70 -34.95
CA VAL A 283 2.28 14.36 -34.47
C VAL A 283 0.78 14.30 -34.19
N LEU A 284 0.25 15.26 -33.43
CA LEU A 284 -1.18 15.30 -33.11
C LEU A 284 -2.05 15.53 -34.35
N ALA A 285 -1.62 16.38 -35.28
CA ALA A 285 -2.34 16.61 -36.53
C ALA A 285 -2.39 15.34 -37.42
N GLU A 286 -1.30 14.56 -37.46
CA GLU A 286 -1.26 13.28 -38.15
C GLU A 286 -2.20 12.25 -37.52
N GLU A 287 -2.15 12.10 -36.21
CA GLU A 287 -3.07 11.19 -35.48
C GLU A 287 -4.54 11.63 -35.64
N GLY A 288 -4.80 12.93 -35.61
CA GLY A 288 -6.15 13.49 -35.89
C GLY A 288 -6.64 13.13 -37.28
N ARG A 289 -5.78 13.16 -38.31
CA ARG A 289 -6.14 12.71 -39.66
C ARG A 289 -6.47 11.22 -39.71
N LYS A 290 -5.65 10.38 -39.09
CA LYS A 290 -5.91 8.93 -39.00
C LYS A 290 -7.23 8.61 -38.30
N ILE A 291 -7.55 9.34 -37.22
CA ILE A 291 -8.83 9.21 -36.52
C ILE A 291 -9.99 9.56 -37.47
N CYS A 292 -9.89 10.66 -38.21
CA CYS A 292 -10.90 11.05 -39.18
C CYS A 292 -11.07 10.03 -40.30
N GLU A 293 -9.97 9.49 -40.84
CA GLU A 293 -10.00 8.47 -41.90
C GLU A 293 -10.59 7.15 -41.42
N GLY A 294 -10.23 6.67 -40.22
CA GLY A 294 -10.72 5.43 -39.65
C GLY A 294 -12.20 5.47 -39.23
N ASN A 295 -12.81 6.67 -39.08
CA ASN A 295 -14.21 6.87 -38.71
C ASN A 295 -15.08 7.45 -39.83
N ARG A 296 -14.58 7.53 -41.04
CA ARG A 296 -15.41 7.86 -42.21
C ARG A 296 -16.34 6.69 -42.52
N MET A 297 -17.67 6.94 -42.37
CA MET A 297 -18.71 6.05 -42.88
C MET A 297 -18.90 6.21 -44.39
#